data_ae5b246534a664bac34ec5475b0ee5ff
#
_entry.id   ae5b246534a664bac34ec5475b0ee5ff
#
_cell.length_a   1.000
_cell.length_b   1.000
_cell.length_c   1.000
_cell.angle_alpha   90.00
_cell.angle_beta   90.00
_cell.angle_gamma   90.00
#
_symmetry.space_group_name_H-M   'P 1'
#
loop_
_entity.id
_entity.type
_entity.pdbx_description
1 polymer ?
#
loop_
_entity_poly.entity_id
_entity_poly.type
_entity_poly.pdbx_seq_one_letter_code
_entity_poly.pdbx_strand_id
1 'polypeptide(L)'
;MLRSAGRTRGAETCLTALNSFKRFRNHADLGYNEVTSDLVQRYESHLKEQGLCRNTSSFYVRQFRTCYNLAVELGLTTDRHPFRHVYTGVDKTAKRALRQEDISRIYRMDLSGLPQAAFARDIFMFSFFTREMPFVDMAYLKKSDVADLKKIG
;
A
#
# COMPACT_ATOMS: atom_id res chain seq x y z
N MET A 1 13.29 -10.69 11.83
CA MET A 1 12.56 -11.77 11.12
C MET A 1 12.12 -11.38 9.70
N LEU A 2 11.32 -10.33 9.45
CA LEU A 2 10.85 -10.01 8.07
C LEU A 2 11.96 -9.60 7.10
N ARG A 3 13.00 -8.90 7.55
CA ARG A 3 14.14 -8.49 6.70
C ARG A 3 15.02 -9.66 6.28
N SER A 4 15.19 -10.66 7.14
CA SER A 4 15.98 -11.86 6.85
C SER A 4 15.31 -12.81 5.84
N ALA A 5 14.00 -12.67 5.62
CA ALA A 5 13.22 -13.47 4.68
C ALA A 5 13.07 -12.80 3.28
N GLY A 6 13.84 -11.76 2.95
CA GLY A 6 13.74 -11.04 1.68
C GLY A 6 12.48 -10.15 1.52
N ARG A 7 11.63 -10.05 2.56
CA ARG A 7 10.38 -9.27 2.55
C ARG A 7 10.60 -7.83 3.03
N THR A 8 11.49 -7.09 2.38
CA THR A 8 11.87 -5.72 2.78
C THR A 8 10.68 -4.77 2.83
N ARG A 9 9.81 -4.75 1.82
CA ARG A 9 8.59 -3.92 1.79
C ARG A 9 7.64 -4.21 2.95
N GLY A 10 7.44 -5.47 3.31
CA GLY A 10 6.61 -5.85 4.46
C GLY A 10 7.18 -5.33 5.78
N ALA A 11 8.50 -5.39 5.94
CA ALA A 11 9.19 -4.86 7.12
C ALA A 11 9.06 -3.32 7.23
N GLU A 12 9.22 -2.60 6.12
CA GLU A 12 9.04 -1.14 6.07
C GLU A 12 7.60 -0.73 6.39
N THR A 13 6.64 -1.46 5.88
CA THR A 13 5.21 -1.27 6.15
C THR A 13 4.90 -1.43 7.64
N CYS A 14 5.37 -2.52 8.26
CA CYS A 14 5.22 -2.74 9.70
C CYS A 14 5.92 -1.66 10.51
N LEU A 15 7.12 -1.23 10.10
CA LEU A 15 7.87 -0.17 10.78
C LEU A 15 7.13 1.18 10.73
N THR A 16 6.53 1.53 9.59
CA THR A 16 5.73 2.74 9.44
C THR A 16 4.54 2.74 10.40
N ALA A 17 3.81 1.63 10.49
CA ALA A 17 2.69 1.49 11.42
C ALA A 17 3.15 1.56 12.89
N LEU A 18 4.25 0.88 13.21
CA LEU A 18 4.84 0.91 14.55
C LEU A 18 5.25 2.33 14.96
N ASN A 19 5.89 3.09 14.06
CA ASN A 19 6.29 4.48 14.32
C ASN A 19 5.08 5.39 14.52
N SER A 20 3.97 5.17 13.80
CA SER A 20 2.72 5.87 14.01
C SER A 20 2.16 5.58 15.41
N PHE A 21 2.11 4.31 15.81
CA PHE A 21 1.62 3.92 17.13
C PHE A 21 2.52 4.42 18.27
N LYS A 22 3.85 4.39 18.10
CA LYS A 22 4.81 4.97 19.06
C LYS A 22 4.55 6.46 19.29
N ARG A 23 4.32 7.23 18.23
CA ARG A 23 3.99 8.67 18.35
C ARG A 23 2.68 8.89 19.11
N PHE A 24 1.63 8.11 18.82
CA PHE A 24 0.38 8.15 19.56
C PHE A 24 0.58 7.89 21.08
N ARG A 25 1.50 7.00 21.42
CA ARG A 25 1.86 6.67 22.81
C ARG A 25 2.88 7.62 23.45
N ASN A 26 3.30 8.68 22.77
CA ASN A 26 4.41 9.54 23.21
C ASN A 26 5.68 8.75 23.54
N HIS A 27 5.96 7.69 22.76
CA HIS A 27 7.07 6.76 22.93
C HIS A 27 7.07 5.97 24.24
N ALA A 28 5.95 5.98 24.99
CA ALA A 28 5.80 5.11 26.16
C ALA A 28 5.77 3.64 25.71
N ASP A 29 6.50 2.80 26.43
CA ASP A 29 6.49 1.36 26.18
C ASP A 29 5.13 0.72 26.48
N LEU A 30 4.88 -0.46 25.92
CA LEU A 30 3.60 -1.15 26.02
C LEU A 30 3.84 -2.67 26.10
N GLY A 31 3.41 -3.27 27.22
CA GLY A 31 3.34 -4.71 27.33
C GLY A 31 2.21 -5.29 26.49
N TYR A 32 2.40 -6.49 25.93
CA TYR A 32 1.35 -7.14 25.12
C TYR A 32 0.03 -7.32 25.85
N ASN A 33 0.07 -7.53 27.18
CA ASN A 33 -1.13 -7.66 28.02
C ASN A 33 -1.89 -6.35 28.23
N GLU A 34 -1.27 -5.21 27.92
CA GLU A 34 -1.87 -3.87 28.02
C GLU A 34 -2.59 -3.47 26.73
N VAL A 35 -2.51 -4.28 25.67
CA VAL A 35 -3.24 -4.07 24.43
C VAL A 35 -4.71 -4.38 24.67
N THR A 36 -5.47 -3.35 25.03
CA THR A 36 -6.92 -3.44 25.29
C THR A 36 -7.74 -2.92 24.12
N SER A 37 -9.03 -3.27 24.07
CA SER A 37 -9.96 -2.75 23.08
C SER A 37 -10.08 -1.22 23.13
N ASP A 38 -10.08 -0.65 24.34
CA ASP A 38 -10.10 0.82 24.55
C ASP A 38 -8.86 1.49 23.94
N LEU A 39 -7.67 0.94 24.18
CA LEU A 39 -6.43 1.47 23.59
C LEU A 39 -6.47 1.46 22.06
N VAL A 40 -6.98 0.38 21.47
CA VAL A 40 -7.06 0.25 20.00
C VAL A 40 -8.09 1.22 19.42
N GLN A 41 -9.24 1.41 20.08
CA GLN A 41 -10.25 2.39 19.68
C GLN A 41 -9.73 3.82 19.78
N ARG A 42 -9.03 4.18 20.86
CA ARG A 42 -8.38 5.50 21.00
C ARG A 42 -7.33 5.74 19.91
N TYR A 43 -6.56 4.72 19.54
CA TYR A 43 -5.61 4.84 18.43
C TYR A 43 -6.33 5.05 17.10
N GLU A 44 -7.42 4.32 16.83
CA GLU A 44 -8.23 4.54 15.62
C GLU A 44 -8.81 5.96 15.56
N SER A 45 -9.32 6.47 16.69
CA SER A 45 -9.84 7.84 16.79
C SER A 45 -8.74 8.87 16.54
N HIS A 46 -7.57 8.69 17.14
CA HIS A 46 -6.41 9.54 16.91
C HIS A 46 -6.01 9.59 15.42
N LEU A 47 -6.00 8.45 14.72
CA LEU A 47 -5.70 8.42 13.29
C LEU A 47 -6.74 9.21 12.46
N LYS A 48 -8.01 9.15 12.84
CA LYS A 48 -9.09 9.94 12.22
C LYS A 48 -8.93 11.44 12.48
N GLU A 49 -8.59 11.83 13.71
CA GLU A 49 -8.29 13.22 14.09
C GLU A 49 -7.12 13.83 13.35
N GLN A 50 -6.12 12.98 12.96
CA GLN A 50 -5.01 13.36 12.08
C GLN A 50 -5.43 13.54 10.60
N GLY A 51 -6.72 13.46 10.28
CA GLY A 51 -7.26 13.62 8.93
C GLY A 51 -7.00 12.43 8.00
N LEU A 52 -6.61 11.27 8.52
CA LEU A 52 -6.38 10.08 7.69
C LEU A 52 -7.70 9.50 7.19
N CYS A 53 -7.74 9.14 5.91
CA CYS A 53 -8.90 8.45 5.35
C CYS A 53 -9.08 7.05 5.97
N ARG A 54 -10.30 6.53 5.92
CA ARG A 54 -10.69 5.27 6.57
C ARG A 54 -9.83 4.08 6.15
N ASN A 55 -9.47 3.98 4.88
CA ASN A 55 -8.59 2.90 4.40
C ASN A 55 -7.17 3.01 4.96
N THR A 56 -6.65 4.22 5.13
CA THR A 56 -5.33 4.45 5.73
C THR A 56 -5.34 4.14 7.22
N SER A 57 -6.35 4.58 7.96
CA SER A 57 -6.50 4.25 9.39
C SER A 57 -6.63 2.74 9.58
N SER A 58 -7.48 2.08 8.78
CA SER A 58 -7.63 0.62 8.77
C SER A 58 -6.30 -0.10 8.46
N PHE A 59 -5.50 0.44 7.55
CA PHE A 59 -4.19 -0.11 7.24
C PHE A 59 -3.27 -0.12 8.48
N TYR A 60 -3.17 0.98 9.21
CA TYR A 60 -2.37 1.06 10.44
C TYR A 60 -2.87 0.10 11.52
N VAL A 61 -4.18 0.05 11.73
CA VAL A 61 -4.80 -0.86 12.71
C VAL A 61 -4.56 -2.34 12.35
N ARG A 62 -4.64 -2.70 11.05
CA ARG A 62 -4.32 -4.07 10.59
C ARG A 62 -2.87 -4.46 10.83
N GLN A 63 -1.92 -3.55 10.60
CA GLN A 63 -0.51 -3.82 10.90
C GLN A 63 -0.29 -4.04 12.39
N PHE A 64 -0.93 -3.23 13.23
CA PHE A 64 -0.88 -3.42 14.69
C PHE A 64 -1.48 -4.78 15.09
N ARG A 65 -2.65 -5.14 14.55
CA ARG A 65 -3.27 -6.46 14.75
C ARG A 65 -2.34 -7.61 14.34
N THR A 66 -1.62 -7.48 13.23
CA THR A 66 -0.66 -8.50 12.77
C THR A 66 0.45 -8.71 13.81
N CYS A 67 0.99 -7.63 14.37
CA CYS A 67 2.00 -7.72 15.43
C CYS A 67 1.46 -8.37 16.71
N TYR A 68 0.23 -8.01 17.11
CA TYR A 68 -0.43 -8.60 18.27
C TYR A 68 -0.70 -10.10 18.09
N ASN A 69 -1.25 -10.49 16.93
CA ASN A 69 -1.52 -11.90 16.63
C ASN A 69 -0.23 -12.73 16.65
N LEU A 70 0.88 -12.19 16.13
CA LEU A 70 2.18 -12.85 16.22
C LEU A 70 2.63 -13.04 17.68
N ALA A 71 2.38 -12.05 18.55
CA ALA A 71 2.69 -12.19 19.98
C ALA A 71 1.83 -13.29 20.64
N VAL A 72 0.56 -13.42 20.26
CA VAL A 72 -0.32 -14.51 20.70
C VAL A 72 0.21 -15.87 20.23
N GLU A 73 0.57 -15.99 18.94
CA GLU A 73 1.14 -17.22 18.36
C GLU A 73 2.44 -17.65 19.04
N LEU A 74 3.26 -16.68 19.48
CA LEU A 74 4.50 -16.92 20.22
C LEU A 74 4.28 -17.18 21.72
N GLY A 75 3.03 -17.19 22.19
CA GLY A 75 2.71 -17.40 23.61
C GLY A 75 3.10 -16.24 24.54
N LEU A 76 3.38 -15.05 23.98
CA LEU A 76 3.77 -13.86 24.77
C LEU A 76 2.57 -13.18 25.44
N THR A 77 1.35 -13.46 24.98
CA THR A 77 0.09 -12.99 25.56
C THR A 77 -1.05 -13.92 25.16
N THR A 78 -2.19 -13.81 25.86
CA THR A 78 -3.42 -14.52 25.51
C THR A 78 -4.30 -13.63 24.63
N ASP A 79 -4.97 -14.19 23.61
CA ASP A 79 -5.84 -13.41 22.76
C ASP A 79 -7.10 -12.94 23.52
N ARG A 80 -7.21 -11.63 23.68
CA ARG A 80 -8.35 -10.93 24.28
C ARG A 80 -9.23 -10.23 23.26
N HIS A 81 -9.00 -10.48 21.96
CA HIS A 81 -9.73 -9.89 20.82
C HIS A 81 -9.81 -8.35 20.85
N PRO A 82 -8.70 -7.62 21.09
CA PRO A 82 -8.74 -6.16 21.28
C PRO A 82 -9.16 -5.39 20.03
N PHE A 83 -9.11 -6.01 18.85
CA PHE A 83 -9.45 -5.39 17.57
C PHE A 83 -10.90 -5.62 17.14
N ARG A 84 -11.75 -6.20 17.99
CA ARG A 84 -13.13 -6.55 17.64
C ARG A 84 -14.00 -5.34 17.27
N HIS A 85 -13.75 -4.19 17.88
CA HIS A 85 -14.60 -2.99 17.77
C HIS A 85 -14.00 -1.88 16.91
N VAL A 86 -12.96 -2.16 16.13
CA VAL A 86 -12.33 -1.21 15.20
C VAL A 86 -12.44 -1.69 13.76
N TYR A 87 -12.42 -0.74 12.83
CA TYR A 87 -12.51 -1.08 11.42
C TYR A 87 -11.17 -1.58 10.87
N THR A 88 -11.17 -2.81 10.38
CA THR A 88 -10.01 -3.46 9.75
C THR A 88 -10.26 -3.88 8.30
N GLY A 89 -11.35 -3.40 7.69
CA GLY A 89 -11.70 -3.66 6.30
C GLY A 89 -10.99 -2.76 5.30
N VAL A 90 -11.39 -2.89 4.05
CA VAL A 90 -10.98 -2.02 2.94
C VAL A 90 -12.24 -1.54 2.24
N ASP A 91 -12.49 -0.23 2.29
CA ASP A 91 -13.59 0.38 1.54
C ASP A 91 -13.28 0.36 0.05
N LYS A 92 -14.29 0.12 -0.76
CA LYS A 92 -14.17 0.24 -2.21
C LYS A 92 -13.86 1.69 -2.57
N THR A 93 -12.77 1.91 -3.27
CA THR A 93 -12.44 3.20 -3.86
C THR A 93 -13.10 3.34 -5.22
N ALA A 94 -13.55 4.54 -5.57
CA ALA A 94 -14.06 4.82 -6.90
C ALA A 94 -12.96 4.55 -7.94
N LYS A 95 -13.20 3.59 -8.82
CA LYS A 95 -12.31 3.35 -9.96
C LYS A 95 -12.53 4.47 -10.96
N ARG A 96 -11.50 5.26 -11.20
CA ARG A 96 -11.48 6.32 -12.22
C ARG A 96 -10.99 5.72 -13.55
N ALA A 97 -11.81 4.85 -14.14
CA ALA A 97 -11.51 4.33 -15.46
C ALA A 97 -11.67 5.47 -16.50
N LEU A 98 -10.67 5.65 -17.36
CA LEU A 98 -10.77 6.54 -18.51
C LEU A 98 -11.63 5.90 -19.59
N ARG A 99 -12.42 6.71 -20.29
CA ARG A 99 -13.12 6.27 -21.50
C ARG A 99 -12.15 6.12 -22.65
N GLN A 100 -12.48 5.29 -23.62
CA GLN A 100 -11.64 5.07 -24.80
C GLN A 100 -11.37 6.37 -25.60
N GLU A 101 -12.34 7.29 -25.59
CA GLU A 101 -12.19 8.62 -26.20
C GLU A 101 -11.11 9.44 -25.51
N ASP A 102 -11.03 9.39 -24.18
CA ASP A 102 -10.01 10.11 -23.41
C ASP A 102 -8.61 9.52 -23.64
N ILE A 103 -8.51 8.20 -23.78
CA ILE A 103 -7.26 7.52 -24.13
C ILE A 103 -6.81 7.92 -25.54
N SER A 104 -7.75 7.98 -26.50
CA SER A 104 -7.47 8.42 -27.87
C SER A 104 -7.03 9.89 -27.91
N ARG A 105 -7.59 10.75 -27.07
CA ARG A 105 -7.15 12.14 -26.90
C ARG A 105 -5.74 12.23 -26.37
N ILE A 106 -5.42 11.50 -25.32
CA ILE A 106 -4.08 11.45 -24.73
C ILE A 106 -3.05 10.99 -25.77
N TYR A 107 -3.38 9.94 -26.53
CA TYR A 107 -2.51 9.44 -27.60
C TYR A 107 -2.19 10.48 -28.67
N ARG A 108 -3.20 11.25 -29.10
CA ARG A 108 -3.08 12.26 -30.18
C ARG A 108 -2.61 13.64 -29.72
N MET A 109 -2.35 13.82 -28.43
CA MET A 109 -1.96 15.11 -27.86
C MET A 109 -0.60 15.55 -28.39
N ASP A 110 -0.54 16.74 -28.99
CA ASP A 110 0.74 17.36 -29.36
C ASP A 110 1.45 17.89 -28.10
N LEU A 111 2.58 17.31 -27.78
CA LEU A 111 3.43 17.61 -26.61
C LEU A 111 4.86 17.97 -27.04
N SER A 112 5.06 18.41 -28.29
CA SER A 112 6.37 18.75 -28.85
C SER A 112 7.15 19.80 -28.06
N GLY A 113 6.44 20.70 -27.35
CA GLY A 113 7.04 21.69 -26.45
C GLY A 113 7.22 21.23 -24.99
N LEU A 114 6.81 20.02 -24.63
CA LEU A 114 6.76 19.52 -23.25
C LEU A 114 7.34 18.10 -23.14
N PRO A 115 8.67 17.94 -23.19
CA PRO A 115 9.30 16.61 -23.28
C PRO A 115 8.98 15.69 -22.11
N GLN A 116 8.82 16.22 -20.87
CA GLN A 116 8.43 15.43 -19.72
C GLN A 116 6.99 14.90 -19.82
N ALA A 117 6.06 15.72 -20.32
CA ALA A 117 4.69 15.31 -20.54
C ALA A 117 4.58 14.30 -21.69
N ALA A 118 5.35 14.48 -22.76
CA ALA A 118 5.47 13.51 -23.86
C ALA A 118 5.95 12.15 -23.34
N PHE A 119 7.00 12.13 -22.55
CA PHE A 119 7.51 10.90 -21.93
C PHE A 119 6.49 10.23 -21.02
N ALA A 120 5.79 11.01 -20.18
CA ALA A 120 4.74 10.48 -19.30
C ALA A 120 3.57 9.86 -20.11
N ARG A 121 3.14 10.53 -21.20
CA ARG A 121 2.16 9.99 -22.15
C ARG A 121 2.64 8.66 -22.75
N ASP A 122 3.87 8.60 -23.23
CA ASP A 122 4.40 7.41 -23.88
C ASP A 122 4.49 6.22 -22.93
N ILE A 123 4.90 6.43 -21.68
CA ILE A 123 4.87 5.39 -20.62
C ILE A 123 3.44 4.95 -20.33
N PHE A 124 2.49 5.89 -20.20
CA PHE A 124 1.08 5.57 -19.98
C PHE A 124 0.53 4.73 -21.13
N MET A 125 0.76 5.15 -22.38
CA MET A 125 0.30 4.43 -23.56
C MET A 125 0.95 3.06 -23.69
N PHE A 126 2.24 2.95 -23.37
CA PHE A 126 2.92 1.66 -23.35
C PHE A 126 2.29 0.71 -22.31
N SER A 127 2.05 1.19 -21.07
CA SER A 127 1.35 0.41 -20.04
C SER A 127 -0.02 -0.04 -20.52
N PHE A 128 -0.78 0.85 -21.15
CA PHE A 128 -2.12 0.56 -21.66
C PHE A 128 -2.11 -0.55 -22.72
N PHE A 129 -1.21 -0.47 -23.70
CA PHE A 129 -1.10 -1.46 -24.78
C PHE A 129 -0.52 -2.80 -24.32
N THR A 130 0.29 -2.78 -23.25
CA THR A 130 0.84 -4.01 -22.64
C THR A 130 -0.04 -4.58 -21.53
N ARG A 131 -1.34 -4.26 -21.51
CA ARG A 131 -2.34 -4.73 -20.54
C ARG A 131 -1.99 -4.36 -19.09
N GLU A 132 -1.76 -3.05 -18.87
CA GLU A 132 -1.47 -2.49 -17.54
C GLU A 132 -0.15 -3.00 -16.94
N MET A 133 0.87 -3.21 -17.77
CA MET A 133 2.20 -3.56 -17.28
C MET A 133 2.67 -2.54 -16.24
N PRO A 134 3.06 -2.99 -15.02
CA PRO A 134 3.55 -2.10 -13.97
C PRO A 134 4.80 -1.34 -14.39
N PHE A 135 4.96 -0.11 -13.92
CA PHE A 135 6.14 0.72 -14.22
C PHE A 135 7.47 0.03 -13.87
N VAL A 136 7.50 -0.72 -12.77
CA VAL A 136 8.68 -1.51 -12.36
C VAL A 136 9.07 -2.51 -13.44
N ASP A 137 8.09 -3.22 -14.00
CA ASP A 137 8.35 -4.24 -15.04
C ASP A 137 8.81 -3.58 -16.34
N MET A 138 8.20 -2.42 -16.69
CA MET A 138 8.65 -1.62 -17.83
C MET A 138 10.10 -1.16 -17.70
N ALA A 139 10.53 -0.76 -16.48
CA ALA A 139 11.89 -0.29 -16.22
C ALA A 139 12.94 -1.40 -16.35
N TYR A 140 12.55 -2.66 -16.23
CA TYR A 140 13.43 -3.82 -16.39
C TYR A 140 13.36 -4.47 -17.78
N LEU A 141 12.47 -4.00 -18.67
CA LEU A 141 12.41 -4.53 -20.05
C LEU A 141 13.71 -4.32 -20.81
N LYS A 142 14.19 -5.39 -21.42
CA LYS A 142 15.37 -5.37 -22.29
C LYS A 142 14.96 -5.48 -23.75
N LYS A 143 15.81 -4.99 -24.66
CA LYS A 143 15.57 -5.12 -26.11
C LYS A 143 15.44 -6.58 -26.56
N SER A 144 16.11 -7.53 -25.89
CA SER A 144 15.95 -8.96 -26.12
C SER A 144 14.52 -9.45 -25.91
N ASP A 145 13.84 -8.93 -24.89
CA ASP A 145 12.48 -9.38 -24.50
C ASP A 145 11.45 -9.00 -25.57
N VAL A 146 11.70 -7.90 -26.30
CA VAL A 146 10.86 -7.44 -27.43
C VAL A 146 11.15 -8.21 -28.73
N ALA A 147 12.38 -8.69 -28.93
CA ALA A 147 12.77 -9.44 -30.12
C ALA A 147 12.14 -10.83 -30.20
N ASP A 148 11.93 -11.49 -29.06
CA ASP A 148 11.33 -12.82 -28.99
C ASP A 148 9.83 -12.83 -29.31
N LEU A 149 9.13 -11.72 -29.13
CA LEU A 149 7.70 -11.58 -29.52
C LEU A 149 7.49 -11.62 -31.04
N LYS A 150 8.50 -11.27 -31.85
CA LYS A 150 8.43 -11.34 -33.32
C LYS A 150 8.53 -12.75 -33.88
N LYS A 151 8.91 -13.75 -33.06
CA LYS A 151 9.03 -15.15 -33.47
C LYS A 151 7.77 -15.97 -33.22
N ILE A 152 6.74 -15.39 -32.58
CA ILE A 152 5.51 -16.08 -32.17
C ILE A 152 4.31 -15.65 -33.03
N GLY A 153 4.50 -14.77 -34.06
CA GLY A 153 3.47 -14.28 -34.98
C GLY A 153 3.54 -14.92 -36.35
#